data_b5c265c82b29c9f140c3a2ef3200b847
#
_entry.id   b5c265c82b29c9f140c3a2ef3200b847
#
_cell.length_a   1.000
_cell.length_b   1.000
_cell.length_c   1.000
_cell.angle_alpha   90.00
_cell.angle_beta   90.00
_cell.angle_gamma   90.00
#
_symmetry.space_group_name_H-M   'P 1'
#
loop_
_entity.id
_entity.type
_entity.pdbx_description
1 polymer ?
#
loop_
_entity_poly.entity_id
_entity_poly.type
_entity_poly.pdbx_seq_one_letter_code
_entity_poly.pdbx_strand_id
1 'polypeptide(L)'
;MAHPTYGLNELREMFLKFFETKEHLRLPSFSLIPQNDASLLLINSGMPPMRPYFTGEQEPPRHRVTTCQKCIRTGDIENIGHTARHGTYFEMLGNFSFGDYFKHEAIAWSWEFLTSPQWVGLEADRLYPSIYLDDDEAFNIWNKEIGIPKERIFRFGKEDNFWEHGSGPCGPCSEIYFDRGPEYGCGKPTCGVGCDCDRYMEIWNLVFLSLIHI
;
A
#
# COMPACT_ATOMS: atom_id res chain seq x y z
N MET A 1 7.96 21.92 -13.21
CA MET A 1 9.33 21.34 -13.09
C MET A 1 9.24 19.90 -13.53
N ALA A 2 10.26 19.33 -14.20
CA ALA A 2 10.24 17.92 -14.55
C ALA A 2 10.25 17.10 -13.26
N HIS A 3 9.36 16.11 -13.16
CA HIS A 3 9.36 15.18 -12.04
C HIS A 3 10.67 14.40 -12.03
N PRO A 4 11.24 14.11 -10.85
CA PRO A 4 12.38 13.22 -10.78
C PRO A 4 12.00 11.87 -11.36
N THR A 5 12.85 11.33 -12.22
CA THR A 5 12.67 9.98 -12.78
C THR A 5 13.61 9.03 -12.04
N TYR A 6 13.04 8.00 -11.45
CA TYR A 6 13.79 6.97 -10.72
C TYR A 6 13.77 5.64 -11.48
N GLY A 7 14.90 4.96 -11.51
CA GLY A 7 14.94 3.57 -11.95
C GLY A 7 14.31 2.62 -10.92
N LEU A 8 13.90 1.43 -11.37
CA LEU A 8 13.29 0.42 -10.50
C LEU A 8 14.16 0.08 -9.28
N ASN A 9 15.47 -0.10 -9.49
CA ASN A 9 16.40 -0.42 -8.40
C ASN A 9 16.55 0.75 -7.42
N GLU A 10 16.49 1.99 -7.90
CA GLU A 10 16.58 3.19 -7.07
C GLU A 10 15.35 3.32 -6.17
N LEU A 11 14.14 3.14 -6.72
CA LEU A 11 12.90 3.17 -5.93
C LEU A 11 12.86 2.08 -4.87
N ARG A 12 13.28 0.86 -5.23
CA ARG A 12 13.38 -0.27 -4.29
C ARG A 12 14.32 0.06 -3.13
N GLU A 13 15.52 0.52 -3.45
CA GLU A 13 16.52 0.86 -2.44
C GLU A 13 16.12 2.06 -1.59
N MET A 14 15.50 3.07 -2.20
CA MET A 14 14.98 4.25 -1.52
C MET A 14 13.93 3.88 -0.48
N PHE A 15 12.95 3.02 -0.84
CA PHE A 15 11.92 2.56 0.08
C PHE A 15 12.51 1.78 1.27
N LEU A 16 13.37 0.83 0.99
CA LEU A 16 13.98 0.00 2.02
C LEU A 16 14.84 0.85 2.97
N LYS A 17 15.65 1.76 2.45
CA LYS A 17 16.45 2.70 3.25
C LYS A 17 15.57 3.64 4.08
N PHE A 18 14.47 4.14 3.52
CA PHE A 18 13.55 4.98 4.28
C PHE A 18 13.07 4.24 5.53
N PHE A 19 12.58 3.01 5.38
CA PHE A 19 12.09 2.23 6.50
C PHE A 19 13.20 1.75 7.45
N GLU A 20 14.43 1.57 6.98
CA GLU A 20 15.60 1.37 7.86
C GLU A 20 15.82 2.59 8.77
N THR A 21 15.58 3.83 8.29
CA THR A 21 15.63 5.04 9.15
C THR A 21 14.52 5.09 10.20
N LYS A 22 13.44 4.33 9.98
CA LYS A 22 12.34 4.14 10.94
C LYS A 22 12.51 2.85 11.76
N GLU A 23 13.74 2.35 11.88
CA GLU A 23 14.14 1.19 12.67
C GLU A 23 13.59 -0.17 12.18
N HIS A 24 13.17 -0.27 10.92
CA HIS A 24 12.74 -1.54 10.36
C HIS A 24 13.93 -2.44 10.02
N LEU A 25 13.81 -3.72 10.34
CA LEU A 25 14.72 -4.74 9.87
C LEU A 25 14.41 -5.07 8.41
N ARG A 26 15.36 -4.85 7.52
CA ARG A 26 15.27 -5.25 6.13
C ARG A 26 15.42 -6.76 5.99
N LEU A 27 14.39 -7.43 5.48
CA LEU A 27 14.44 -8.85 5.15
C LEU A 27 14.52 -9.05 3.61
N PRO A 28 15.15 -10.15 3.15
CA PRO A 28 15.12 -10.53 1.75
C PRO A 28 13.70 -10.93 1.33
N SER A 29 13.43 -10.92 0.02
CA SER A 29 12.20 -11.51 -0.52
C SER A 29 12.08 -12.98 -0.13
N PHE A 30 10.91 -13.38 0.33
CA PHE A 30 10.60 -14.80 0.50
C PHE A 30 10.46 -15.49 -0.85
N SER A 31 10.49 -16.82 -0.84
CA SER A 31 10.24 -17.65 -2.03
C SER A 31 8.86 -17.33 -2.62
N LEU A 32 8.75 -17.38 -3.94
CA LEU A 32 7.45 -17.33 -4.64
C LEU A 32 6.59 -18.56 -4.36
N ILE A 33 7.24 -19.70 -4.01
CA ILE A 33 6.53 -20.92 -3.64
C ILE A 33 6.16 -20.80 -2.17
N PRO A 34 4.85 -20.83 -1.83
CA PRO A 34 4.40 -20.74 -0.44
C PRO A 34 4.98 -21.85 0.41
N GLN A 35 5.38 -21.50 1.64
CA GLN A 35 5.80 -22.46 2.66
C GLN A 35 4.61 -22.64 3.64
N ASN A 36 4.11 -23.86 3.74
CA ASN A 36 3.04 -24.21 4.70
C ASN A 36 1.68 -23.49 4.49
N ASP A 37 1.40 -23.00 3.30
CA ASP A 37 0.09 -22.42 2.94
C ASP A 37 -0.45 -23.07 1.66
N ALA A 38 -1.39 -24.01 1.83
CA ALA A 38 -2.01 -24.71 0.71
C ALA A 38 -3.11 -23.90 0.01
N SER A 39 -3.47 -22.72 0.53
CA SER A 39 -4.48 -21.85 -0.09
C SER A 39 -3.94 -21.04 -1.24
N LEU A 40 -2.61 -20.91 -1.34
CA LEU A 40 -1.93 -20.15 -2.37
C LEU A 40 -1.09 -21.06 -3.26
N LEU A 41 -1.21 -20.90 -4.57
CA LEU A 41 -0.33 -21.55 -5.54
C LEU A 41 1.04 -20.85 -5.59
N LEU A 42 1.03 -19.52 -5.60
CA LEU A 42 2.21 -18.66 -5.60
C LEU A 42 1.96 -17.45 -4.67
N ILE A 43 3.04 -16.91 -4.13
CA ILE A 43 2.95 -15.68 -3.33
C ILE A 43 2.48 -14.52 -4.21
N ASN A 44 1.36 -13.91 -3.82
CA ASN A 44 0.68 -12.86 -4.57
C ASN A 44 0.68 -11.48 -3.88
N SER A 45 1.26 -11.41 -2.67
CA SER A 45 1.42 -10.15 -1.91
C SER A 45 2.50 -10.29 -0.84
N GLY A 46 2.81 -9.18 -0.16
CA GLY A 46 3.81 -9.17 0.92
C GLY A 46 3.33 -9.80 2.23
N MET A 47 2.00 -9.88 2.44
CA MET A 47 1.42 -10.33 3.71
C MET A 47 1.50 -11.86 3.96
N PRO A 48 1.23 -12.76 3.00
CA PRO A 48 1.21 -14.20 3.28
C PRO A 48 2.46 -14.74 3.96
N PRO A 49 3.70 -14.38 3.56
CA PRO A 49 4.90 -14.83 4.27
C PRO A 49 5.02 -14.31 5.69
N MET A 50 4.34 -13.18 6.01
CA MET A 50 4.36 -12.54 7.32
C MET A 50 3.23 -13.03 8.24
N ARG A 51 2.27 -13.80 7.71
CA ARG A 51 1.09 -14.27 8.46
C ARG A 51 1.44 -14.93 9.80
N PRO A 52 2.44 -15.84 9.91
CA PRO A 52 2.77 -16.47 11.19
C PRO A 52 3.15 -15.50 12.29
N TYR A 53 3.71 -14.34 11.92
CA TYR A 53 4.06 -13.28 12.87
C TYR A 53 2.82 -12.50 13.34
N PHE A 54 1.86 -12.27 12.44
CA PHE A 54 0.60 -11.60 12.78
C PHE A 54 -0.33 -12.49 13.62
N THR A 55 -0.32 -13.80 13.39
CA THR A 55 -1.14 -14.76 14.15
C THR A 55 -0.51 -15.18 15.49
N GLY A 56 0.76 -14.80 15.72
CA GLY A 56 1.50 -15.22 16.92
C GLY A 56 2.00 -16.67 16.89
N GLU A 57 1.90 -17.35 15.73
CA GLU A 57 2.46 -18.70 15.55
C GLU A 57 3.98 -18.71 15.61
N GLN A 58 4.59 -17.58 15.24
CA GLN A 58 6.04 -17.37 15.29
C GLN A 58 6.35 -15.96 15.79
N GLU A 59 7.43 -15.86 16.57
CA GLU A 59 7.97 -14.56 16.95
C GLU A 59 8.62 -13.87 15.75
N PRO A 60 8.28 -12.59 15.47
CA PRO A 60 8.92 -11.85 14.40
C PRO A 60 10.40 -11.58 14.73
N PRO A 61 11.29 -11.55 13.72
CA PRO A 61 12.71 -11.28 13.96
C PRO A 61 12.96 -9.86 14.50
N ARG A 62 12.00 -8.96 14.31
CA ARG A 62 11.89 -7.61 14.88
C ARG A 62 10.43 -7.16 14.75
N HIS A 63 9.96 -6.29 15.66
CA HIS A 63 8.60 -5.73 15.60
C HIS A 63 8.36 -4.85 14.37
N ARG A 64 9.42 -4.28 13.78
CA ARG A 64 9.37 -3.51 12.53
C ARG A 64 10.18 -4.21 11.45
N VAL A 65 9.55 -4.53 10.35
CA VAL A 65 10.18 -5.22 9.21
C VAL A 65 9.84 -4.51 7.91
N THR A 66 10.80 -4.44 6.99
CA THR A 66 10.59 -3.97 5.62
C THR A 66 11.10 -4.98 4.60
N THR A 67 10.37 -5.13 3.51
CA THR A 67 10.72 -6.08 2.42
C THR A 67 10.43 -5.49 1.05
N CYS A 68 11.09 -6.06 0.04
CA CYS A 68 10.67 -5.98 -1.35
C CYS A 68 10.31 -7.39 -1.79
N GLN A 69 9.02 -7.76 -1.67
CA GLN A 69 8.53 -9.10 -1.92
C GLN A 69 8.20 -9.32 -3.40
N LYS A 70 8.79 -10.33 -4.01
CA LYS A 70 8.43 -10.82 -5.35
C LYS A 70 7.06 -11.47 -5.31
N CYS A 71 6.18 -11.09 -6.23
CA CYS A 71 4.80 -11.53 -6.27
C CYS A 71 4.39 -11.94 -7.68
N ILE A 72 3.46 -12.89 -7.77
CA ILE A 72 2.80 -13.27 -9.02
C ILE A 72 1.29 -13.24 -8.82
N ARG A 73 0.59 -12.52 -9.71
CA ARG A 73 -0.88 -12.54 -9.84
C ARG A 73 -1.26 -12.90 -11.26
N THR A 74 -2.21 -13.80 -11.42
CA THR A 74 -2.71 -14.26 -12.72
C THR A 74 -4.17 -13.87 -12.97
N GLY A 75 -4.89 -13.41 -11.93
CA GLY A 75 -6.29 -13.00 -12.06
C GLY A 75 -6.51 -11.82 -13.00
N ASP A 76 -5.50 -10.97 -13.17
CA ASP A 76 -5.57 -9.76 -13.99
C ASP A 76 -4.95 -9.94 -15.39
N ILE A 77 -4.72 -11.17 -15.84
CA ILE A 77 -3.99 -11.45 -17.08
C ILE A 77 -4.64 -10.80 -18.31
N GLU A 78 -5.97 -10.68 -18.31
CA GLU A 78 -6.73 -10.05 -19.39
C GLU A 78 -6.53 -8.52 -19.46
N ASN A 79 -6.09 -7.90 -18.35
CA ASN A 79 -5.84 -6.47 -18.26
C ASN A 79 -4.41 -6.08 -18.65
N ILE A 80 -3.52 -7.08 -18.83
CA ILE A 80 -2.12 -6.83 -19.16
C ILE A 80 -1.98 -6.28 -20.57
N GLY A 81 -1.30 -5.14 -20.69
CA GLY A 81 -1.18 -4.39 -21.92
C GLY A 81 -2.37 -3.48 -22.27
N HIS A 82 -3.46 -3.54 -21.48
CA HIS A 82 -4.62 -2.65 -21.63
C HIS A 82 -4.63 -1.52 -20.59
N THR A 83 -4.02 -1.75 -19.45
CA THR A 83 -3.88 -0.75 -18.38
C THR A 83 -2.40 -0.55 -18.03
N ALA A 84 -2.06 0.60 -17.47
CA ALA A 84 -0.69 0.91 -17.06
C ALA A 84 -0.26 0.22 -15.76
N ARG A 85 -1.22 -0.32 -14.98
CA ARG A 85 -1.02 -0.80 -13.62
C ARG A 85 -1.01 -2.33 -13.44
N HIS A 86 -1.38 -3.11 -14.46
CA HIS A 86 -1.45 -4.57 -14.35
C HIS A 86 -0.21 -5.26 -14.93
N GLY A 87 0.33 -6.20 -14.15
CA GLY A 87 1.41 -7.09 -14.55
C GLY A 87 1.27 -8.43 -13.81
N THR A 88 1.71 -9.53 -14.42
CA THR A 88 1.69 -10.85 -13.76
C THR A 88 2.76 -10.97 -12.69
N TYR A 89 3.97 -10.48 -12.97
CA TYR A 89 5.07 -10.41 -12.00
C TYR A 89 5.27 -8.96 -11.57
N PHE A 90 5.37 -8.75 -10.27
CA PHE A 90 5.67 -7.44 -9.68
C PHE A 90 6.40 -7.60 -8.34
N GLU A 91 6.95 -6.53 -7.84
CA GLU A 91 7.52 -6.45 -6.52
C GLU A 91 6.64 -5.58 -5.63
N MET A 92 6.27 -6.10 -4.46
CA MET A 92 5.51 -5.36 -3.46
C MET A 92 6.47 -4.84 -2.39
N LEU A 93 6.58 -3.53 -2.32
CA LEU A 93 7.32 -2.84 -1.26
C LEU A 93 6.47 -2.84 0.00
N GLY A 94 6.99 -3.43 1.08
CA GLY A 94 6.21 -3.64 2.30
C GLY A 94 6.91 -3.12 3.55
N ASN A 95 6.13 -2.50 4.43
CA ASN A 95 6.49 -2.16 5.79
C ASN A 95 5.49 -2.79 6.75
N PHE A 96 6.00 -3.49 7.76
CA PHE A 96 5.19 -4.29 8.68
C PHE A 96 5.50 -3.90 10.12
N SER A 97 4.42 -3.80 10.92
CA SER A 97 4.47 -3.56 12.36
C SER A 97 3.80 -4.71 13.09
N PHE A 98 4.52 -5.37 13.97
CA PHE A 98 4.00 -6.47 14.79
C PHE A 98 3.81 -5.96 16.22
N GLY A 99 2.66 -5.28 16.45
CA GLY A 99 2.31 -4.73 17.76
C GLY A 99 3.20 -3.57 18.23
N ASP A 100 3.74 -2.78 17.31
CA ASP A 100 4.58 -1.61 17.62
C ASP A 100 3.87 -0.32 17.21
N TYR A 101 3.94 0.10 15.95
CA TYR A 101 3.21 1.27 15.46
C TYR A 101 1.91 0.88 14.72
N PHE A 102 1.02 1.85 14.52
CA PHE A 102 -0.24 1.62 13.84
C PHE A 102 -0.56 2.78 12.86
N LYS A 103 -1.80 3.29 12.85
CA LYS A 103 -2.28 4.25 11.85
C LYS A 103 -1.50 5.56 11.79
N HIS A 104 -1.21 6.16 12.95
CA HIS A 104 -0.54 7.46 13.01
C HIS A 104 0.81 7.47 12.29
N GLU A 105 1.69 6.55 12.69
CA GLU A 105 3.01 6.45 12.11
C GLU A 105 2.96 5.95 10.66
N ALA A 106 2.11 4.95 10.37
CA ALA A 106 2.00 4.40 9.02
C ALA A 106 1.56 5.47 8.01
N ILE A 107 0.56 6.27 8.34
CA ILE A 107 0.07 7.37 7.51
C ILE A 107 1.14 8.48 7.40
N ALA A 108 1.72 8.89 8.52
CA ALA A 108 2.72 9.95 8.52
C ALA A 108 3.96 9.56 7.70
N TRP A 109 4.45 8.32 7.84
CA TRP A 109 5.64 7.86 7.11
C TRP A 109 5.36 7.63 5.63
N SER A 110 4.17 7.14 5.24
CA SER A 110 3.82 7.03 3.83
C SER A 110 3.78 8.41 3.16
N TRP A 111 3.22 9.40 3.85
CA TRP A 111 3.18 10.78 3.37
C TRP A 111 4.57 11.39 3.27
N GLU A 112 5.39 11.23 4.31
CA GLU A 112 6.80 11.68 4.31
C GLU A 112 7.58 11.06 3.15
N PHE A 113 7.47 9.74 2.96
CA PHE A 113 8.18 9.06 1.87
C PHE A 113 7.78 9.57 0.50
N LEU A 114 6.48 9.76 0.26
CA LEU A 114 5.99 10.18 -1.04
C LEU A 114 6.27 11.65 -1.35
N THR A 115 6.18 12.55 -0.36
CA THR A 115 6.20 14.01 -0.60
C THR A 115 7.53 14.69 -0.29
N SER A 116 8.37 14.09 0.55
CA SER A 116 9.67 14.69 0.89
C SER A 116 10.61 14.70 -0.31
N PRO A 117 11.24 15.86 -0.61
CA PRO A 117 12.26 15.96 -1.67
C PRO A 117 13.49 15.05 -1.45
N GLN A 118 13.72 14.62 -0.22
CA GLN A 118 14.79 13.68 0.13
C GLN A 118 14.48 12.26 -0.35
N TRP A 119 13.21 11.95 -0.53
CA TRP A 119 12.72 10.64 -0.96
C TRP A 119 12.09 10.74 -2.35
N VAL A 120 10.82 10.36 -2.52
CA VAL A 120 10.19 10.34 -3.85
C VAL A 120 9.92 11.76 -4.37
N GLY A 121 9.50 12.70 -3.51
CA GLY A 121 9.29 14.09 -3.86
C GLY A 121 8.11 14.36 -4.78
N LEU A 122 7.01 13.59 -4.64
CA LEU A 122 5.78 13.84 -5.39
C LEU A 122 5.09 15.12 -4.93
N GLU A 123 4.38 15.76 -5.85
CA GLU A 123 3.56 16.94 -5.56
C GLU A 123 2.38 16.55 -4.67
N ALA A 124 2.34 17.11 -3.46
CA ALA A 124 1.34 16.79 -2.44
C ALA A 124 -0.11 17.07 -2.88
N ASP A 125 -0.32 18.02 -3.78
CA ASP A 125 -1.63 18.38 -4.34
C ASP A 125 -2.16 17.37 -5.36
N ARG A 126 -1.31 16.48 -5.84
CA ARG A 126 -1.69 15.36 -6.74
C ARG A 126 -1.96 14.04 -5.99
N LEU A 127 -1.82 14.03 -4.66
CA LEU A 127 -2.07 12.86 -3.83
C LEU A 127 -3.44 12.93 -3.17
N TYR A 128 -4.20 11.84 -3.26
CA TYR A 128 -5.57 11.72 -2.79
C TYR A 128 -5.70 10.46 -1.94
N PRO A 129 -5.84 10.56 -0.62
CA PRO A 129 -6.09 9.39 0.21
C PRO A 129 -7.54 8.92 0.13
N SER A 130 -7.73 7.60 0.19
CA SER A 130 -9.01 6.98 0.51
C SER A 130 -8.94 6.28 1.87
N ILE A 131 -10.10 6.07 2.48
CA ILE A 131 -10.26 5.38 3.76
C ILE A 131 -11.51 4.52 3.74
N TYR A 132 -11.57 3.54 4.64
CA TYR A 132 -12.81 2.79 4.88
C TYR A 132 -13.93 3.68 5.43
N LEU A 133 -15.18 3.40 5.04
CA LEU A 133 -16.36 4.23 5.36
C LEU A 133 -16.42 4.68 6.81
N ASP A 134 -16.21 3.77 7.75
CA ASP A 134 -16.37 3.99 9.18
C ASP A 134 -15.04 4.29 9.91
N ASP A 135 -13.92 4.45 9.16
CA ASP A 135 -12.62 4.74 9.76
C ASP A 135 -12.40 6.24 9.98
N ASP A 136 -13.10 6.77 11.00
CA ASP A 136 -12.96 8.18 11.39
C ASP A 136 -11.57 8.50 12.00
N GLU A 137 -10.87 7.51 12.52
CA GLU A 137 -9.51 7.69 13.03
C GLU A 137 -8.56 8.02 11.88
N ALA A 138 -8.53 7.19 10.82
CA ALA A 138 -7.73 7.47 9.63
C ALA A 138 -8.12 8.81 8.98
N PHE A 139 -9.42 9.13 8.92
CA PHE A 139 -9.88 10.44 8.44
C PHE A 139 -9.25 11.59 9.24
N ASN A 140 -9.29 11.50 10.57
CA ASN A 140 -8.76 12.55 11.43
C ASN A 140 -7.23 12.69 11.29
N ILE A 141 -6.50 11.59 11.15
CA ILE A 141 -5.07 11.63 10.93
C ILE A 141 -4.77 12.33 9.60
N TRP A 142 -5.39 11.93 8.50
CA TRP A 142 -5.20 12.59 7.20
C TRP A 142 -5.56 14.07 7.21
N ASN A 143 -6.71 14.41 7.83
CA ASN A 143 -7.21 15.79 7.81
C ASN A 143 -6.50 16.71 8.80
N LYS A 144 -6.32 16.26 10.06
CA LYS A 144 -5.84 17.14 11.13
C LYS A 144 -4.34 17.09 11.34
N GLU A 145 -3.71 15.91 11.15
CA GLU A 145 -2.29 15.75 11.42
C GLU A 145 -1.47 15.98 10.15
N ILE A 146 -1.87 15.34 9.02
CA ILE A 146 -1.23 15.54 7.73
C ILE A 146 -1.65 16.85 7.05
N GLY A 147 -2.88 17.31 7.33
CA GLY A 147 -3.40 18.57 6.79
C GLY A 147 -4.05 18.46 5.43
N ILE A 148 -4.49 17.26 5.02
CA ILE A 148 -5.22 17.08 3.76
C ILE A 148 -6.62 17.67 3.89
N PRO A 149 -7.07 18.55 2.97
CA PRO A 149 -8.44 19.04 2.95
C PRO A 149 -9.44 17.88 2.87
N LYS A 150 -10.54 17.98 3.63
CA LYS A 150 -11.55 16.92 3.74
C LYS A 150 -12.14 16.49 2.40
N GLU A 151 -12.26 17.42 1.45
CA GLU A 151 -12.77 17.20 0.09
C GLU A 151 -11.80 16.41 -0.80
N ARG A 152 -10.58 16.17 -0.34
CA ARG A 152 -9.57 15.32 -0.99
C ARG A 152 -9.42 13.96 -0.32
N ILE A 153 -10.20 13.66 0.73
CA ILE A 153 -10.20 12.38 1.42
C ILE A 153 -11.47 11.64 1.03
N PHE A 154 -11.33 10.49 0.39
CA PHE A 154 -12.45 9.71 -0.14
C PHE A 154 -12.79 8.56 0.80
N ARG A 155 -14.09 8.23 0.90
CA ARG A 155 -14.57 7.12 1.71
C ARG A 155 -15.14 6.04 0.80
N PHE A 156 -14.60 4.84 0.89
CA PHE A 156 -15.07 3.69 0.11
C PHE A 156 -15.49 2.54 1.01
N GLY A 157 -16.25 1.63 0.42
CA GLY A 157 -16.81 0.47 1.10
C GLY A 157 -15.80 -0.65 1.32
N LYS A 158 -16.36 -1.81 1.69
CA LYS A 158 -15.55 -3.00 1.97
C LYS A 158 -14.84 -3.53 0.71
N GLU A 159 -15.38 -3.29 -0.45
CA GLU A 159 -14.83 -3.77 -1.73
C GLU A 159 -13.48 -3.12 -2.04
N ASP A 160 -13.27 -1.87 -1.63
CA ASP A 160 -12.07 -1.09 -1.94
C ASP A 160 -11.16 -0.93 -0.71
N ASN A 161 -11.72 -0.48 0.43
CA ASN A 161 -10.93 -0.07 1.59
C ASN A 161 -11.03 -1.02 2.80
N PHE A 162 -11.20 -2.31 2.57
CA PHE A 162 -11.12 -3.32 3.63
C PHE A 162 -10.40 -4.58 3.15
N TRP A 163 -9.33 -4.95 3.83
CA TRP A 163 -8.57 -6.14 3.50
C TRP A 163 -8.93 -7.31 4.42
N GLU A 164 -9.15 -8.49 3.83
CA GLU A 164 -9.37 -9.75 4.54
C GLU A 164 -8.81 -10.92 3.74
N HIS A 165 -8.37 -11.96 4.43
CA HIS A 165 -7.92 -13.19 3.81
C HIS A 165 -8.44 -14.40 4.61
N GLY A 166 -9.58 -14.94 4.19
CA GLY A 166 -10.24 -16.05 4.86
C GLY A 166 -10.59 -15.74 6.32
N SER A 167 -10.39 -16.70 7.21
CA SER A 167 -10.41 -16.50 8.67
C SER A 167 -9.01 -16.13 9.13
N GLY A 168 -8.79 -14.89 9.55
CA GLY A 168 -7.46 -14.44 9.97
C GLY A 168 -7.40 -12.92 10.13
N PRO A 169 -6.18 -12.35 10.15
CA PRO A 169 -6.04 -10.90 10.26
C PRO A 169 -6.81 -10.19 9.15
N CYS A 170 -7.59 -9.19 9.54
CA CYS A 170 -8.34 -8.34 8.62
C CYS A 170 -8.39 -6.91 9.17
N GLY A 171 -8.80 -5.97 8.35
CA GLY A 171 -8.95 -4.59 8.81
C GLY A 171 -9.16 -3.57 7.70
N PRO A 172 -9.50 -2.33 8.10
CA PRO A 172 -9.67 -1.24 7.16
C PRO A 172 -8.36 -0.90 6.47
N CYS A 173 -8.49 -0.36 5.26
CA CYS A 173 -7.37 0.13 4.48
C CYS A 173 -7.47 1.62 4.26
N SER A 174 -6.32 2.25 4.07
CA SER A 174 -6.20 3.59 3.50
C SER A 174 -5.29 3.52 2.29
N GLU A 175 -5.80 3.89 1.14
CA GLU A 175 -5.03 3.89 -0.10
C GLU A 175 -4.61 5.31 -0.44
N ILE A 176 -3.51 5.45 -1.17
CA ILE A 176 -3.04 6.74 -1.68
C ILE A 176 -3.02 6.67 -3.20
N TYR A 177 -3.80 7.55 -3.83
CA TYR A 177 -3.88 7.69 -5.27
C TYR A 177 -3.07 8.87 -5.75
N PHE A 178 -2.41 8.72 -6.89
CA PHE A 178 -1.70 9.78 -7.59
C PHE A 178 -2.48 10.21 -8.84
N ASP A 179 -2.84 11.49 -8.95
CA ASP A 179 -3.46 12.05 -10.16
C ASP A 179 -2.40 12.24 -11.25
N ARG A 180 -2.41 11.42 -12.26
CA ARG A 180 -1.50 11.47 -13.40
C ARG A 180 -1.80 12.62 -14.36
N GLY A 181 -3.00 13.18 -14.26
CA GLY A 181 -3.48 14.25 -15.12
C GLY A 181 -4.70 13.86 -15.96
N PRO A 182 -5.45 14.86 -16.45
CA PRO A 182 -6.69 14.62 -17.20
C PRO A 182 -6.49 13.87 -18.52
N GLU A 183 -5.29 13.91 -19.08
CA GLU A 183 -4.91 13.19 -20.31
C GLU A 183 -4.93 11.67 -20.16
N TYR A 184 -4.84 11.15 -18.93
CA TYR A 184 -4.96 9.73 -18.60
C TYR A 184 -6.39 9.34 -18.18
N GLY A 185 -7.30 10.30 -18.15
CA GLY A 185 -8.67 10.08 -17.72
C GLY A 185 -9.57 9.46 -18.80
N CYS A 186 -10.68 8.86 -18.39
CA CYS A 186 -11.67 8.28 -19.28
C CYS A 186 -12.56 9.31 -19.99
N GLY A 187 -12.38 10.61 -19.74
CA GLY A 187 -13.18 11.69 -20.32
C GLY A 187 -14.64 11.81 -19.82
N LYS A 188 -15.05 10.96 -18.88
CA LYS A 188 -16.39 11.02 -18.29
C LYS A 188 -16.47 12.12 -17.23
N PRO A 189 -17.63 12.80 -17.08
CA PRO A 189 -17.83 13.81 -16.04
C PRO A 189 -17.67 13.25 -14.61
N THR A 190 -17.85 11.94 -14.44
CA THR A 190 -17.71 11.22 -13.16
C THR A 190 -16.30 10.69 -12.92
N CYS A 191 -15.32 11.05 -13.77
CA CYS A 191 -13.94 10.63 -13.59
C CYS A 191 -13.35 11.22 -12.30
N GLY A 192 -12.99 10.36 -11.35
CA GLY A 192 -12.49 10.73 -10.03
C GLY A 192 -11.67 9.61 -9.41
N VAL A 193 -11.29 9.78 -8.15
CA VAL A 193 -10.65 8.72 -7.35
C VAL A 193 -11.60 7.53 -7.26
N GLY A 194 -11.08 6.31 -7.46
CA GLY A 194 -11.88 5.08 -7.57
C GLY A 194 -12.40 4.78 -8.98
N CYS A 195 -12.08 5.62 -9.99
CA CYS A 195 -12.38 5.29 -11.38
C CYS A 195 -11.37 4.28 -11.92
N ASP A 196 -11.86 3.30 -12.71
CA ASP A 196 -11.01 2.26 -13.34
C ASP A 196 -10.05 2.77 -14.42
N CYS A 197 -10.10 4.06 -14.77
CA CYS A 197 -9.16 4.63 -15.73
C CYS A 197 -7.78 4.86 -15.12
N ASP A 198 -6.80 5.16 -15.99
CA ASP A 198 -5.41 5.33 -15.59
C ASP A 198 -5.08 6.72 -15.00
N ARG A 199 -6.06 7.59 -14.75
CA ARG A 199 -5.81 8.92 -14.20
C ARG A 199 -5.41 8.87 -12.73
N TYR A 200 -6.26 8.28 -11.89
CA TYR A 200 -5.98 8.16 -10.46
C TYR A 200 -5.41 6.77 -10.19
N MET A 201 -4.09 6.71 -10.10
CA MET A 201 -3.39 5.44 -9.90
C MET A 201 -3.15 5.21 -8.41
N GLU A 202 -3.66 4.10 -7.87
CA GLU A 202 -3.28 3.64 -6.54
C GLU A 202 -1.78 3.33 -6.52
N ILE A 203 -1.05 4.01 -5.63
CA ILE A 203 0.39 3.85 -5.47
C ILE A 203 0.80 3.31 -4.10
N TRP A 204 -0.12 3.27 -3.14
CA TRP A 204 0.11 2.73 -1.81
C TRP A 204 -1.19 2.27 -1.17
N ASN A 205 -1.16 1.12 -0.53
CA ASN A 205 -2.25 0.61 0.29
C ASN A 205 -1.74 0.37 1.72
N LEU A 206 -2.25 1.14 2.68
CA LEU A 206 -1.99 1.00 4.10
C LEU A 206 -3.06 0.10 4.70
N VAL A 207 -2.69 -1.12 5.10
CA VAL A 207 -3.62 -2.10 5.67
C VAL A 207 -3.46 -2.14 7.18
N PHE A 208 -4.51 -1.79 7.93
CA PHE A 208 -4.52 -1.73 9.39
C PHE A 208 -5.09 -3.00 9.98
N LEU A 209 -4.25 -4.03 10.07
CA LEU A 209 -4.65 -5.38 10.47
C LEU A 209 -4.96 -5.49 11.96
N SER A 210 -6.01 -6.21 12.30
CA SER A 210 -6.40 -6.60 13.65
C SER A 210 -6.90 -8.03 13.68
N LEU A 211 -6.76 -8.70 14.82
CA LEU A 211 -7.37 -10.01 15.11
C LEU A 211 -8.70 -9.87 15.87
N ILE A 212 -9.07 -8.64 16.25
CA ILE A 212 -10.24 -8.39 17.12
C ILE A 212 -11.56 -8.43 16.35
N HIS A 213 -11.52 -8.30 15.03
CA HIS A 213 -12.70 -8.28 14.17
C HIS A 213 -13.01 -9.62 13.50
N ILE A 214 -12.49 -10.70 14.05
CA ILE A 214 -12.76 -12.06 13.61
C ILE A 214 -13.94 -12.62 14.38
#